data_b1da6512e6a428400594653f6a7513be
#
_entry.id   b1da6512e6a428400594653f6a7513be
#
_cell.length_a   1.000
_cell.length_b   1.000
_cell.length_c   1.000
_cell.angle_alpha   90.00
_cell.angle_beta   90.00
_cell.angle_gamma   90.00
#
_symmetry.space_group_name_H-M   'P 1'
#
loop_
_entity.id
_entity.type
_entity.pdbx_description
1 polymer ?
#
loop_
_entity_poly.entity_id
_entity_poly.type
_entity_poly.pdbx_seq_one_letter_code
_entity_poly.pdbx_strand_id
1 'polypeptide(L)'
;MTDRHPLSPRGNTLVLLDACVLLPSRLSDVLFDLMLAGLYFAYWTADVEAEFLRNWPLVHLDAPASGPKRLKAFQRATRHGHLISGYDDDFFMSRVPARVHPNDRHLIAAALVVINGLSEEDEPERHRVLVVSDNIRHLAVADTRKLGIDVVKAGTFVDRLFQADPHRTSRAVVKALNDLKQPPYSMKEMLAALRLHGAKATAARLENFTMQGQRHD
;
A
#
# COMPACT_ATOMS: atom_id res chain seq x y z
N MET A 1 -7.47 -2.38 27.53
CA MET A 1 -7.79 -2.42 26.07
C MET A 1 -6.45 -2.54 25.37
N THR A 2 -6.06 -3.75 25.04
CA THR A 2 -4.82 -4.00 24.29
C THR A 2 -5.06 -3.56 22.84
N ASP A 3 -4.35 -2.53 22.44
CA ASP A 3 -4.27 -2.06 21.06
C ASP A 3 -3.69 -3.20 20.19
N ARG A 4 -4.57 -4.09 19.70
CA ARG A 4 -4.15 -5.17 18.79
C ARG A 4 -3.74 -4.51 17.49
N HIS A 5 -2.45 -4.44 17.26
CA HIS A 5 -1.84 -3.91 16.03
C HIS A 5 -2.45 -4.65 14.82
N PRO A 6 -3.09 -3.95 13.86
CA PRO A 6 -3.77 -4.59 12.73
C PRO A 6 -2.84 -5.36 11.77
N LEU A 7 -1.54 -5.28 11.99
CA LEU A 7 -0.50 -5.94 11.20
C LEU A 7 0.22 -6.96 12.11
N SER A 8 -0.41 -8.12 12.34
CA SER A 8 0.31 -9.25 12.93
C SER A 8 1.22 -9.89 11.87
N PRO A 9 2.50 -10.15 12.15
CA PRO A 9 3.40 -10.83 11.20
C PRO A 9 2.97 -12.27 10.84
N ARG A 10 1.91 -12.76 11.44
CA ARG A 10 1.32 -14.08 11.19
C ARG A 10 -0.08 -14.04 10.56
N GLY A 11 -0.65 -12.86 10.31
CA GLY A 11 -1.96 -12.70 9.68
C GLY A 11 -1.83 -12.30 8.23
N ASN A 12 -2.65 -12.87 7.36
CA ASN A 12 -2.80 -12.46 5.96
C ASN A 12 -3.44 -11.06 5.94
N THR A 13 -2.64 -10.00 5.98
CA THR A 13 -3.16 -8.63 5.88
C THR A 13 -3.53 -8.35 4.43
N LEU A 14 -4.81 -8.17 4.17
CA LEU A 14 -5.35 -7.84 2.86
C LEU A 14 -5.38 -6.32 2.69
N VAL A 15 -4.66 -5.83 1.71
CA VAL A 15 -4.42 -4.39 1.53
C VAL A 15 -4.88 -3.96 0.14
N LEU A 16 -5.85 -3.05 0.08
CA LEU A 16 -6.22 -2.38 -1.16
C LEU A 16 -5.35 -1.13 -1.32
N LEU A 17 -4.68 -1.04 -2.47
CA LEU A 17 -3.84 0.10 -2.84
C LEU A 17 -4.62 1.04 -3.76
N ASP A 18 -4.62 2.32 -3.41
CA ASP A 18 -5.16 3.40 -4.23
C ASP A 18 -4.15 3.82 -5.31
N ALA A 19 -4.61 4.38 -6.43
CA ALA A 19 -3.76 4.90 -7.51
C ALA A 19 -2.77 5.96 -7.01
N CYS A 20 -3.17 6.81 -6.08
CA CYS A 20 -2.33 7.88 -5.52
C CYS A 20 -1.06 7.36 -4.81
N VAL A 21 -1.05 6.12 -4.33
CA VAL A 21 0.14 5.50 -3.70
C VAL A 21 0.97 4.66 -4.67
N LEU A 22 0.40 4.31 -5.82
CA LEU A 22 1.09 3.61 -6.90
C LEU A 22 1.84 4.57 -7.85
N LEU A 23 1.34 5.80 -8.01
CA LEU A 23 1.91 6.82 -8.89
C LEU A 23 3.33 7.25 -8.49
N PRO A 24 3.66 7.54 -7.22
CA PRO A 24 5.02 7.90 -6.84
C PRO A 24 5.96 6.68 -6.97
N SER A 25 6.86 6.70 -7.96
CA SER A 25 7.69 5.54 -8.32
C SER A 25 8.45 4.95 -7.13
N ARG A 26 9.08 5.79 -6.29
CA ARG A 26 9.89 5.31 -5.16
C ARG A 26 9.05 4.69 -4.05
N LEU A 27 7.90 5.28 -3.77
CA LEU A 27 6.96 4.72 -2.80
C LEU A 27 6.43 3.36 -3.28
N SER A 28 5.99 3.29 -4.54
CA SER A 28 5.45 2.05 -5.09
C SER A 28 6.51 0.95 -5.21
N ASP A 29 7.80 1.26 -5.53
CA ASP A 29 8.88 0.29 -5.47
C ASP A 29 9.00 -0.33 -4.07
N VAL A 30 9.04 0.50 -3.03
CA VAL A 30 9.09 0.04 -1.63
C VAL A 30 7.87 -0.80 -1.29
N LEU A 31 6.66 -0.35 -1.62
CA LEU A 31 5.42 -1.09 -1.34
C LEU A 31 5.44 -2.48 -2.00
N PHE A 32 5.87 -2.58 -3.26
CA PHE A 32 5.94 -3.87 -3.94
C PHE A 32 7.02 -4.79 -3.37
N ASP A 33 8.19 -4.28 -3.00
CA ASP A 33 9.21 -5.11 -2.35
C ASP A 33 8.79 -5.57 -0.94
N LEU A 34 8.03 -4.77 -0.19
CA LEU A 34 7.41 -5.19 1.08
C LEU A 34 6.39 -6.32 0.86
N MET A 35 5.58 -6.23 -0.20
CA MET A 35 4.64 -7.29 -0.58
C MET A 35 5.39 -8.56 -1.00
N LEU A 36 6.41 -8.45 -1.85
CA LEU A 36 7.25 -9.58 -2.29
C LEU A 36 8.02 -10.23 -1.13
N ALA A 37 8.32 -9.46 -0.10
CA ALA A 37 8.85 -9.98 1.16
C ALA A 37 7.81 -10.72 2.01
N GLY A 38 6.55 -10.80 1.57
CA GLY A 38 5.48 -11.50 2.27
C GLY A 38 4.97 -10.80 3.53
N LEU A 39 5.07 -9.46 3.58
CA LEU A 39 4.56 -8.67 4.69
C LEU A 39 3.07 -8.38 4.60
N TYR A 40 2.50 -8.43 3.39
CA TYR A 40 1.07 -8.25 3.11
C TYR A 40 0.72 -8.74 1.71
N PHE A 41 -0.58 -8.81 1.41
CA PHE A 41 -1.11 -9.07 0.06
C PHE A 41 -1.72 -7.80 -0.50
N ALA A 42 -1.22 -7.36 -1.67
CA ALA A 42 -1.72 -6.17 -2.36
C ALA A 42 -2.85 -6.53 -3.32
N TYR A 43 -3.91 -5.73 -3.28
CA TYR A 43 -5.05 -5.77 -4.20
C TYR A 43 -5.38 -4.36 -4.68
N TRP A 44 -6.05 -4.26 -5.80
CA TRP A 44 -6.62 -3.02 -6.33
C TRP A 44 -7.79 -3.32 -7.29
N THR A 45 -8.43 -2.28 -7.80
CA THR A 45 -9.54 -2.39 -8.73
C THR A 45 -9.11 -2.03 -10.16
N ALA A 46 -9.93 -2.37 -11.15
CA ALA A 46 -9.71 -1.90 -12.52
C ALA A 46 -9.75 -0.37 -12.63
N ASP A 47 -10.54 0.31 -11.78
CA ASP A 47 -10.57 1.78 -11.72
C ASP A 47 -9.24 2.36 -11.25
N VAL A 48 -8.57 1.70 -10.29
CA VAL A 48 -7.20 2.08 -9.86
C VAL A 48 -6.21 1.97 -11.03
N GLU A 49 -6.29 0.90 -11.84
CA GLU A 49 -5.43 0.75 -13.02
C GLU A 49 -5.71 1.85 -14.07
N ALA A 50 -6.98 2.12 -14.33
CA ALA A 50 -7.39 3.18 -15.25
C ALA A 50 -6.94 4.56 -14.78
N GLU A 51 -7.08 4.84 -13.48
CA GLU A 51 -6.61 6.08 -12.87
C GLU A 51 -5.09 6.20 -12.91
N PHE A 52 -4.37 5.14 -12.59
CA PHE A 52 -2.92 5.08 -12.70
C PHE A 52 -2.45 5.40 -14.12
N LEU A 53 -3.01 4.76 -15.14
CA LEU A 53 -2.62 4.98 -16.53
C LEU A 53 -2.94 6.41 -17.01
N ARG A 54 -4.09 6.97 -16.58
CA ARG A 54 -4.49 8.34 -16.92
C ARG A 54 -3.57 9.38 -16.30
N ASN A 55 -3.15 9.16 -15.03
CA ASN A 55 -2.40 10.15 -14.27
C ASN A 55 -0.87 9.97 -14.39
N TRP A 56 -0.38 8.79 -14.81
CA TRP A 56 1.04 8.53 -14.96
C TRP A 56 1.78 9.58 -15.81
N PRO A 57 1.31 9.94 -17.04
CA PRO A 57 2.01 10.93 -17.87
C PRO A 57 1.99 12.34 -17.28
N LEU A 58 1.07 12.63 -16.37
CA LEU A 58 0.98 13.93 -15.69
C LEU A 58 1.97 14.06 -14.54
N VAL A 59 2.34 12.94 -13.93
CA VAL A 59 3.27 12.87 -12.78
C VAL A 59 4.71 12.61 -13.25
N HIS A 60 4.89 11.86 -14.34
CA HIS A 60 6.20 11.42 -14.86
C HIS A 60 6.48 12.06 -16.23
N LEU A 61 6.77 13.36 -16.20
CA LEU A 61 6.99 14.16 -17.42
C LEU A 61 8.24 13.73 -18.21
N ASP A 62 9.23 13.15 -17.56
CA ASP A 62 10.46 12.61 -18.15
C ASP A 62 10.28 11.22 -18.80
N ALA A 63 9.25 10.48 -18.40
CA ALA A 63 8.97 9.14 -18.90
C ALA A 63 7.46 8.86 -19.04
N PRO A 64 6.68 9.71 -19.72
CA PRO A 64 5.21 9.62 -19.75
C PRO A 64 4.69 8.31 -20.35
N ALA A 65 5.40 7.72 -21.29
CA ALA A 65 5.00 6.47 -21.95
C ALA A 65 5.33 5.20 -21.17
N SER A 66 6.00 5.31 -20.00
CA SER A 66 6.43 4.14 -19.23
C SER A 66 5.34 3.52 -18.33
N GLY A 67 4.21 4.22 -18.13
CA GLY A 67 3.12 3.80 -17.27
C GLY A 67 2.60 2.36 -17.52
N PRO A 68 2.26 2.01 -18.79
CA PRO A 68 1.77 0.65 -19.09
C PRO A 68 2.79 -0.45 -18.76
N LYS A 69 4.09 -0.21 -18.99
CA LYS A 69 5.15 -1.15 -18.64
C LYS A 69 5.25 -1.31 -17.12
N ARG A 70 5.12 -0.21 -16.39
CA ARG A 70 5.13 -0.18 -14.93
C ARG A 70 3.96 -0.96 -14.35
N LEU A 71 2.74 -0.70 -14.83
CA LEU A 71 1.55 -1.42 -14.40
C LEU A 71 1.68 -2.93 -14.65
N LYS A 72 2.17 -3.35 -15.82
CA LYS A 72 2.43 -4.77 -16.09
C LYS A 72 3.45 -5.39 -15.11
N ALA A 73 4.44 -4.63 -14.65
CA ALA A 73 5.38 -5.09 -13.63
C ALA A 73 4.67 -5.33 -12.28
N PHE A 74 3.77 -4.44 -11.88
CA PHE A 74 2.95 -4.60 -10.69
C PHE A 74 2.04 -5.83 -10.78
N GLN A 75 1.31 -5.99 -11.89
CA GLN A 75 0.45 -7.15 -12.14
C GLN A 75 1.23 -8.48 -12.07
N ARG A 76 2.45 -8.52 -12.60
CA ARG A 76 3.32 -9.71 -12.52
C ARG A 76 3.84 -10.01 -11.12
N ALA A 77 4.06 -8.96 -10.31
CA ALA A 77 4.53 -9.11 -8.94
C ALA A 77 3.46 -9.74 -8.02
N THR A 78 2.18 -9.52 -8.32
CA THR A 78 1.05 -10.04 -7.53
C THR A 78 0.64 -11.44 -7.99
N ARG A 79 1.40 -12.46 -7.59
CA ARG A 79 1.19 -13.87 -8.00
C ARG A 79 -0.11 -14.50 -7.50
N HIS A 80 -0.69 -13.93 -6.44
CA HIS A 80 -1.95 -14.39 -5.83
C HIS A 80 -3.21 -13.84 -6.53
N GLY A 81 -3.05 -13.08 -7.64
CA GLY A 81 -4.12 -12.28 -8.21
C GLY A 81 -4.28 -10.96 -7.46
N HIS A 82 -4.55 -9.90 -8.18
CA HIS A 82 -4.54 -8.53 -7.64
C HIS A 82 -5.85 -7.77 -7.85
N LEU A 83 -6.61 -8.15 -8.87
CA LEU A 83 -7.86 -7.47 -9.19
C LEU A 83 -9.00 -7.98 -8.33
N ILE A 84 -9.64 -7.05 -7.64
CA ILE A 84 -10.96 -7.28 -7.06
C ILE A 84 -12.00 -6.96 -8.13
N SER A 85 -12.91 -7.89 -8.36
CA SER A 85 -14.06 -7.74 -9.26
C SER A 85 -15.38 -7.75 -8.49
N GLY A 86 -16.47 -7.33 -9.14
CA GLY A 86 -17.81 -7.34 -8.55
C GLY A 86 -18.06 -6.25 -7.51
N TYR A 87 -17.15 -5.30 -7.34
CA TYR A 87 -17.33 -4.15 -6.44
C TYR A 87 -18.33 -3.12 -6.97
N ASP A 88 -18.62 -3.13 -8.26
CA ASP A 88 -19.60 -2.31 -8.96
C ASP A 88 -21.06 -2.84 -8.83
N ASP A 89 -21.23 -4.00 -8.19
CA ASP A 89 -22.54 -4.53 -7.85
C ASP A 89 -23.30 -3.59 -6.88
N ASP A 90 -24.58 -3.36 -7.15
CA ASP A 90 -25.46 -2.49 -6.35
C ASP A 90 -25.49 -2.88 -4.86
N PHE A 91 -25.35 -4.16 -4.55
CA PHE A 91 -25.28 -4.66 -3.17
C PHE A 91 -24.09 -4.05 -2.40
N PHE A 92 -22.91 -3.98 -3.02
CA PHE A 92 -21.74 -3.37 -2.37
C PHE A 92 -21.75 -1.85 -2.48
N MET A 93 -22.08 -1.30 -3.65
CA MET A 93 -22.12 0.14 -3.89
C MET A 93 -23.13 0.87 -3.00
N SER A 94 -24.28 0.29 -2.71
CA SER A 94 -25.28 0.89 -1.82
C SER A 94 -24.83 0.95 -0.35
N ARG A 95 -23.90 0.10 0.06
CA ARG A 95 -23.34 0.05 1.42
C ARG A 95 -22.19 1.02 1.64
N VAL A 96 -21.64 1.61 0.59
CA VAL A 96 -20.58 2.61 0.69
C VAL A 96 -21.14 3.87 1.34
N PRO A 97 -20.52 4.40 2.42
CA PRO A 97 -21.02 5.60 3.07
C PRO A 97 -21.14 6.78 2.09
N ALA A 98 -22.24 7.51 2.18
CA ALA A 98 -22.55 8.62 1.28
C ALA A 98 -21.51 9.76 1.30
N ARG A 99 -20.73 9.85 2.39
CA ARG A 99 -19.66 10.85 2.56
C ARG A 99 -18.34 10.46 1.84
N VAL A 100 -18.24 9.23 1.33
CA VAL A 100 -17.11 8.83 0.48
C VAL A 100 -17.25 9.57 -0.85
N HIS A 101 -16.15 10.16 -1.29
CA HIS A 101 -16.13 10.90 -2.57
C HIS A 101 -16.52 9.97 -3.73
N PRO A 102 -17.34 10.42 -4.70
CA PRO A 102 -17.82 9.58 -5.79
C PRO A 102 -16.74 8.78 -6.52
N ASN A 103 -15.61 9.41 -6.80
CA ASN A 103 -14.48 8.77 -7.52
C ASN A 103 -13.78 7.69 -6.70
N ASP A 104 -13.92 7.68 -5.36
CA ASP A 104 -13.20 6.78 -4.47
C ASP A 104 -14.13 5.68 -3.90
N ARG A 105 -15.42 5.67 -4.31
CA ARG A 105 -16.41 4.69 -3.84
C ARG A 105 -16.03 3.26 -4.19
N HIS A 106 -15.43 3.05 -5.36
CA HIS A 106 -14.96 1.74 -5.82
C HIS A 106 -13.95 1.10 -4.84
N LEU A 107 -13.08 1.88 -4.17
CA LEU A 107 -12.13 1.35 -3.18
C LEU A 107 -12.84 0.78 -1.96
N ILE A 108 -13.85 1.48 -1.45
CA ILE A 108 -14.61 1.02 -0.28
C ILE A 108 -15.51 -0.15 -0.65
N ALA A 109 -16.16 -0.12 -1.82
CA ALA A 109 -16.95 -1.23 -2.34
C ALA A 109 -16.09 -2.49 -2.53
N ALA A 110 -14.88 -2.37 -3.09
CA ALA A 110 -13.94 -3.46 -3.23
C ALA A 110 -13.49 -4.03 -1.87
N ALA A 111 -13.28 -3.17 -0.87
CA ALA A 111 -13.00 -3.62 0.49
C ALA A 111 -14.16 -4.43 1.09
N LEU A 112 -15.40 -4.04 0.81
CA LEU A 112 -16.59 -4.80 1.22
C LEU A 112 -16.70 -6.15 0.51
N VAL A 113 -16.33 -6.23 -0.78
CA VAL A 113 -16.23 -7.52 -1.51
C VAL A 113 -15.25 -8.45 -0.81
N VAL A 114 -14.06 -7.94 -0.47
CA VAL A 114 -13.04 -8.73 0.23
C VAL A 114 -13.54 -9.21 1.59
N ILE A 115 -14.14 -8.33 2.39
CA ILE A 115 -14.72 -8.70 3.71
C ILE A 115 -15.80 -9.77 3.55
N ASN A 116 -16.68 -9.62 2.56
CA ASN A 116 -17.77 -10.57 2.32
C ASN A 116 -17.27 -11.94 1.82
N GLY A 117 -16.11 -11.98 1.16
CA GLY A 117 -15.48 -13.23 0.70
C GLY A 117 -14.67 -13.96 1.77
N LEU A 118 -14.43 -13.34 2.93
CA LEU A 118 -13.81 -14.00 4.07
C LEU A 118 -14.84 -14.96 4.69
N SER A 119 -14.47 -16.24 4.85
CA SER A 119 -15.37 -17.22 5.44
C SER A 119 -15.63 -16.94 6.92
N GLU A 120 -16.78 -17.36 7.43
CA GLU A 120 -17.11 -17.26 8.86
C GLU A 120 -16.13 -18.07 9.73
N GLU A 121 -15.47 -19.11 9.15
CA GLU A 121 -14.43 -19.91 9.78
C GLU A 121 -13.11 -19.15 10.01
N ASP A 122 -12.89 -18.06 9.24
CA ASP A 122 -11.66 -17.25 9.33
C ASP A 122 -11.66 -16.28 10.54
N GLU A 123 -12.47 -16.47 11.54
CA GLU A 123 -12.63 -15.57 12.70
C GLU A 123 -12.70 -14.08 12.27
N PRO A 124 -13.87 -13.49 12.05
CA PRO A 124 -14.05 -12.13 11.52
C PRO A 124 -13.29 -11.04 12.27
N GLU A 125 -12.93 -11.29 13.54
CA GLU A 125 -12.13 -10.39 14.37
C GLU A 125 -10.64 -10.32 13.94
N ARG A 126 -10.16 -11.27 13.14
CA ARG A 126 -8.74 -11.35 12.70
C ARG A 126 -8.47 -10.71 11.35
N HIS A 127 -9.50 -10.55 10.52
CA HIS A 127 -9.34 -10.07 9.16
C HIS A 127 -9.83 -8.62 9.04
N ARG A 128 -8.91 -7.68 9.20
CA ARG A 128 -9.17 -6.29 8.83
C ARG A 128 -8.65 -6.05 7.43
N VAL A 129 -9.52 -5.55 6.58
CA VAL A 129 -9.16 -5.04 5.27
C VAL A 129 -8.62 -3.63 5.43
N LEU A 130 -7.46 -3.40 4.88
CA LEU A 130 -6.77 -2.13 4.94
C LEU A 130 -6.82 -1.45 3.58
N VAL A 131 -7.27 -0.21 3.53
CA VAL A 131 -7.14 0.67 2.35
C VAL A 131 -5.97 1.62 2.57
N VAL A 132 -4.98 1.58 1.68
CA VAL A 132 -3.83 2.47 1.70
C VAL A 132 -4.02 3.57 0.65
N SER A 133 -4.22 4.79 1.12
CA SER A 133 -4.42 5.97 0.28
C SER A 133 -3.86 7.22 0.96
N ASP A 134 -3.22 8.10 0.23
CA ASP A 134 -2.82 9.40 0.74
C ASP A 134 -3.98 10.43 0.71
N ASN A 135 -5.06 10.10 0.00
CA ASN A 135 -6.27 10.93 -0.10
C ASN A 135 -7.35 10.57 0.94
N ILE A 136 -6.95 10.34 2.18
CA ILE A 136 -7.80 9.83 3.28
C ILE A 136 -9.04 10.67 3.57
N ARG A 137 -9.01 11.99 3.28
CA ARG A 137 -10.16 12.88 3.51
C ARG A 137 -11.37 12.55 2.63
N HIS A 138 -11.17 11.89 1.49
CA HIS A 138 -12.22 11.47 0.57
C HIS A 138 -12.86 10.13 0.95
N LEU A 139 -12.28 9.40 1.90
CA LEU A 139 -12.67 8.03 2.22
C LEU A 139 -13.53 7.90 3.47
N ALA A 140 -14.03 9.02 4.03
CA ALA A 140 -14.93 9.03 5.19
C ALA A 140 -14.47 8.06 6.32
N VAL A 141 -13.21 8.17 6.75
CA VAL A 141 -12.49 7.21 7.62
C VAL A 141 -13.28 6.73 8.84
N ALA A 142 -14.05 7.64 9.48
CA ALA A 142 -14.83 7.28 10.65
C ALA A 142 -16.01 6.34 10.31
N ASP A 143 -16.58 6.49 9.12
CA ASP A 143 -17.73 5.68 8.69
C ASP A 143 -17.24 4.34 8.10
N THR A 144 -16.15 4.34 7.33
CA THR A 144 -15.56 3.11 6.77
C THR A 144 -15.05 2.18 7.87
N ARG A 145 -14.51 2.74 8.97
CA ARG A 145 -14.09 1.95 10.13
C ARG A 145 -15.23 1.15 10.75
N LYS A 146 -16.47 1.67 10.75
CA LYS A 146 -17.65 0.95 11.24
C LYS A 146 -17.98 -0.28 10.39
N LEU A 147 -17.50 -0.31 9.15
CA LEU A 147 -17.65 -1.42 8.21
C LEU A 147 -16.49 -2.44 8.29
N GLY A 148 -15.58 -2.31 9.26
CA GLY A 148 -14.40 -3.17 9.37
C GLY A 148 -13.24 -2.79 8.45
N ILE A 149 -13.32 -1.61 7.80
CA ILE A 149 -12.31 -1.12 6.87
C ILE A 149 -11.43 -0.08 7.55
N ASP A 150 -10.14 -0.37 7.71
CA ASP A 150 -9.18 0.63 8.16
C ASP A 150 -8.59 1.37 6.95
N VAL A 151 -8.49 2.71 7.04
CA VAL A 151 -7.88 3.56 6.02
C VAL A 151 -6.63 4.21 6.61
N VAL A 152 -5.50 4.06 5.93
CA VAL A 152 -4.22 4.61 6.38
C VAL A 152 -3.44 5.25 5.24
N LYS A 153 -2.58 6.23 5.58
CA LYS A 153 -1.62 6.79 4.62
C LYS A 153 -0.49 5.80 4.35
N ALA A 154 0.08 5.88 3.15
CA ALA A 154 1.17 5.00 2.72
C ALA A 154 2.36 5.01 3.68
N GLY A 155 2.83 6.17 4.12
CA GLY A 155 3.93 6.25 5.09
C GLY A 155 3.61 5.64 6.44
N THR A 156 2.39 5.85 6.95
CA THR A 156 1.93 5.22 8.18
C THR A 156 1.85 3.69 8.02
N PHE A 157 1.46 3.21 6.85
CA PHE A 157 1.44 1.78 6.54
C PHE A 157 2.85 1.18 6.56
N VAL A 158 3.82 1.82 5.89
CA VAL A 158 5.24 1.40 5.91
C VAL A 158 5.79 1.40 7.33
N ASP A 159 5.52 2.43 8.13
CA ASP A 159 5.95 2.50 9.53
C ASP A 159 5.35 1.38 10.38
N ARG A 160 4.09 1.00 10.16
CA ARG A 160 3.45 -0.15 10.84
C ARG A 160 4.10 -1.48 10.45
N LEU A 161 4.41 -1.69 9.16
CA LEU A 161 5.13 -2.88 8.70
C LEU A 161 6.52 -2.96 9.34
N PHE A 162 7.21 -1.83 9.44
CA PHE A 162 8.51 -1.77 10.11
C PHE A 162 8.42 -2.11 11.60
N GLN A 163 7.38 -1.63 12.30
CA GLN A 163 7.16 -1.97 13.71
C GLN A 163 6.85 -3.45 13.90
N ALA A 164 6.11 -4.05 12.98
CA ALA A 164 5.74 -5.46 13.04
C ALA A 164 6.92 -6.41 12.75
N ASP A 165 7.73 -6.10 11.73
CA ASP A 165 8.91 -6.88 11.34
C ASP A 165 10.02 -5.95 10.82
N PRO A 166 10.87 -5.40 11.70
CA PRO A 166 11.93 -4.48 11.32
C PRO A 166 12.95 -5.09 10.36
N HIS A 167 13.29 -6.36 10.54
CA HIS A 167 14.30 -7.04 9.73
C HIS A 167 13.83 -7.26 8.30
N ARG A 168 12.61 -7.78 8.12
CA ARG A 168 12.06 -8.05 6.79
C ARG A 168 11.78 -6.75 6.06
N THR A 169 11.24 -5.75 6.74
CA THR A 169 10.99 -4.41 6.19
C THR A 169 12.29 -3.74 5.75
N SER A 170 13.34 -3.76 6.59
CA SER A 170 14.64 -3.19 6.22
C SER A 170 15.23 -3.84 4.97
N ARG A 171 15.19 -5.17 4.89
CA ARG A 171 15.70 -5.91 3.71
C ARG A 171 14.90 -5.55 2.44
N ALA A 172 13.59 -5.40 2.54
CA ALA A 172 12.76 -5.02 1.40
C ALA A 172 13.10 -3.60 0.92
N VAL A 173 13.28 -2.63 1.83
CA VAL A 173 13.69 -1.26 1.46
C VAL A 173 15.07 -1.24 0.81
N VAL A 174 16.04 -1.98 1.36
CA VAL A 174 17.38 -2.10 0.77
C VAL A 174 17.32 -2.78 -0.60
N LYS A 175 16.47 -3.80 -0.76
CA LYS A 175 16.24 -4.43 -2.06
C LYS A 175 15.67 -3.44 -3.08
N ALA A 176 14.63 -2.68 -2.72
CA ALA A 176 14.05 -1.64 -3.57
C ALA A 176 15.11 -0.63 -4.02
N LEU A 177 16.03 -0.24 -3.11
CA LEU A 177 17.15 0.63 -3.43
C LEU A 177 18.11 -0.01 -4.46
N ASN A 178 18.50 -1.27 -4.24
CA ASN A 178 19.48 -1.98 -5.07
C ASN A 178 18.94 -2.31 -6.47
N ASP A 179 17.62 -2.40 -6.63
CA ASP A 179 16.97 -2.63 -7.93
C ASP A 179 16.95 -1.36 -8.81
N LEU A 180 17.17 -0.19 -8.21
CA LEU A 180 17.22 1.11 -8.89
C LEU A 180 18.62 1.38 -9.47
N LYS A 181 18.85 0.90 -10.70
CA LYS A 181 20.16 0.98 -11.36
C LYS A 181 20.33 2.16 -12.32
N GLN A 182 19.22 2.69 -12.85
CA GLN A 182 19.25 3.75 -13.87
C GLN A 182 18.10 4.75 -13.68
N PRO A 183 18.40 5.96 -13.16
CA PRO A 183 19.66 6.35 -12.52
C PRO A 183 19.86 5.61 -11.19
N PRO A 184 21.11 5.40 -10.75
CA PRO A 184 21.40 4.82 -9.44
C PRO A 184 20.80 5.71 -8.34
N TYR A 185 20.31 5.09 -7.29
CA TYR A 185 19.63 5.76 -6.19
C TYR A 185 20.38 5.49 -4.89
N SER A 186 20.70 6.54 -4.15
CA SER A 186 21.44 6.40 -2.90
C SER A 186 20.51 6.11 -1.71
N MET A 187 21.03 5.55 -0.63
CA MET A 187 20.29 5.37 0.62
C MET A 187 19.75 6.72 1.15
N LYS A 188 20.54 7.79 1.04
CA LYS A 188 20.09 9.13 1.46
C LYS A 188 18.83 9.60 0.71
N GLU A 189 18.78 9.38 -0.59
CA GLU A 189 17.62 9.71 -1.43
C GLU A 189 16.42 8.82 -1.10
N MET A 190 16.64 7.51 -0.86
CA MET A 190 15.59 6.60 -0.43
C MET A 190 14.98 7.04 0.90
N LEU A 191 15.81 7.39 1.88
CA LEU A 191 15.34 7.89 3.17
C LEU A 191 14.58 9.22 3.03
N ALA A 192 15.03 10.10 2.14
CA ALA A 192 14.32 11.34 1.83
C ALA A 192 12.94 11.07 1.19
N ALA A 193 12.87 10.13 0.25
CA ALA A 193 11.60 9.71 -0.37
C ALA A 193 10.63 9.11 0.68
N LEU A 194 11.12 8.23 1.55
CA LEU A 194 10.30 7.68 2.64
C LEU A 194 9.74 8.78 3.56
N ARG A 195 10.56 9.77 3.93
CA ARG A 195 10.12 10.92 4.74
C ARG A 195 9.09 11.77 4.02
N LEU A 196 9.28 12.02 2.72
CA LEU A 196 8.36 12.79 1.88
C LEU A 196 6.96 12.14 1.87
N HIS A 197 6.90 10.81 1.80
CA HIS A 197 5.65 10.05 1.84
C HIS A 197 5.17 9.72 3.25
N GLY A 198 5.83 10.24 4.29
CA GLY A 198 5.38 10.14 5.67
C GLY A 198 5.86 8.92 6.45
N ALA A 199 6.69 8.04 5.87
CA ALA A 199 7.33 6.91 6.57
C ALA A 199 8.54 7.38 7.41
N LYS A 200 8.26 8.28 8.35
CA LYS A 200 9.30 8.99 9.12
C LYS A 200 10.01 8.10 10.12
N ALA A 201 9.28 7.21 10.79
CA ALA A 201 9.85 6.31 11.78
C ALA A 201 10.76 5.27 11.12
N THR A 202 10.33 4.68 10.00
CA THR A 202 11.14 3.75 9.20
C THR A 202 12.41 4.43 8.70
N ALA A 203 12.31 5.63 8.13
CA ALA A 203 13.47 6.37 7.63
C ALA A 203 14.48 6.69 8.73
N ALA A 204 14.02 7.15 9.91
CA ALA A 204 14.91 7.47 11.02
C ALA A 204 15.65 6.22 11.56
N ARG A 205 14.97 5.09 11.63
CA ARG A 205 15.58 3.85 12.10
C ARG A 205 16.58 3.26 11.11
N LEU A 206 16.26 3.27 9.82
CA LEU A 206 17.19 2.83 8.77
C LEU A 206 18.45 3.71 8.71
N GLU A 207 18.32 5.02 8.93
CA GLU A 207 19.46 5.94 9.00
C GLU A 207 20.41 5.57 10.16
N ASN A 208 19.86 5.27 11.33
CA ASN A 208 20.66 4.86 12.48
C ASN A 208 21.41 3.54 12.23
N PHE A 209 20.82 2.57 11.52
CA PHE A 209 21.50 1.32 11.16
C PHE A 209 22.67 1.55 10.22
N THR A 210 22.51 2.42 9.21
CA THR A 210 23.60 2.76 8.27
C THR A 210 24.77 3.49 8.96
N MET A 211 24.47 4.37 9.91
CA MET A 211 25.49 5.11 10.67
C MET A 211 26.25 4.23 11.65
N GLN A 212 25.63 3.17 12.19
CA GLN A 212 26.31 2.21 13.08
C GLN A 212 27.24 1.26 12.32
N GLY A 213 26.85 0.83 11.12
CA GLY A 213 27.70 0.00 10.25
C GLY A 213 28.98 0.70 9.81
N GLN A 214 28.95 2.01 9.59
CA GLN A 214 30.12 2.81 9.19
C GLN A 214 31.09 3.14 10.34
N ARG A 215 30.75 2.84 11.59
CA ARG A 215 31.64 3.08 12.76
C ARG A 215 32.47 1.85 13.16
N HIS A 216 32.26 0.73 12.50
CA HIS A 216 32.94 -0.54 12.78
C HIS A 216 33.88 -0.99 11.65
N ASP A 217 33.99 -0.20 10.58
CA ASP A 217 34.99 -0.33 9.52
C ASP A 217 36.08 0.77 9.67
#